data_f13a85b416115fd51c0772760e5a207a
#
_entry.id   f13a85b416115fd51c0772760e5a207a
#
_cell.length_a   1.000
_cell.length_b   1.000
_cell.length_c   1.000
_cell.angle_alpha   90.00
_cell.angle_beta   90.00
_cell.angle_gamma   90.00
#
_symmetry.space_group_name_H-M   'P 1'
#
loop_
_entity.id
_entity.type
_entity.pdbx_description
1 polymer ?
#
loop_
_entity_poly.entity_id
_entity_poly.type
_entity_poly.pdbx_seq_one_letter_code
_entity_poly.pdbx_strand_id
1 'polypeptide(L)'
;MTEAKTDKDGLTVVFDYSGTLSPDAVAFARNDVLVEEFRRSGLAEFGVAAPENFWDRLVNPTWDEGSRSTIGYRRLLVREISAAWSAERKSTALPALDRAASAFVTRYLQCSGIDPSWHPLLRALYDHPRVVVVVATDHYAEATTAIRMHFDLLGMKAASLNAAAAGTWHRLLIANSADLGCRKDEEEFWRRVRETLSRRISGPVVLVDDFGGNEATGDHYGRRDKVAARQRQTAALLAKVFAGPVEICPFLLSAAAPEEGVHRLVGEIAARIAGRMAALTTAPANDRTL
;
A
#
# COMPACT_ATOMS: atom_id res chain seq x y z
N MET A 1 35.19 -1.33 9.59
CA MET A 1 33.87 -1.43 8.93
C MET A 1 33.76 -2.84 8.40
N THR A 2 33.05 -3.71 9.11
CA THR A 2 32.79 -5.10 8.69
C THR A 2 31.78 -5.04 7.54
N GLU A 3 32.18 -5.40 6.33
CA GLU A 3 31.24 -5.65 5.22
C GLU A 3 30.22 -6.68 5.68
N ALA A 4 28.95 -6.29 5.75
CA ALA A 4 27.87 -7.20 6.05
C ALA A 4 27.80 -8.22 4.91
N LYS A 5 28.09 -9.49 5.23
CA LYS A 5 27.96 -10.63 4.34
C LYS A 5 26.56 -10.60 3.73
N THR A 6 26.45 -10.31 2.45
CA THR A 6 25.17 -10.32 1.73
C THR A 6 24.70 -11.74 1.66
N ASP A 7 23.63 -12.07 2.39
CA ASP A 7 22.86 -13.30 2.21
C ASP A 7 22.14 -13.20 0.86
N LYS A 8 22.83 -13.59 -0.23
CA LYS A 8 22.35 -13.35 -1.60
C LYS A 8 21.13 -14.18 -1.96
N ASP A 9 20.92 -15.30 -1.29
CA ASP A 9 19.81 -16.21 -1.60
C ASP A 9 18.66 -16.02 -0.59
N GLY A 10 17.66 -15.24 -0.95
CA GLY A 10 16.52 -14.98 -0.10
C GLY A 10 15.22 -14.86 -0.90
N LEU A 11 14.13 -14.56 -0.21
CA LEU A 11 12.79 -14.35 -0.77
C LEU A 11 12.34 -12.90 -0.50
N THR A 12 11.88 -12.23 -1.54
CA THR A 12 11.16 -10.97 -1.39
C THR A 12 9.66 -11.24 -1.52
N VAL A 13 8.87 -10.88 -0.50
CA VAL A 13 7.42 -10.93 -0.56
C VAL A 13 6.89 -9.51 -0.58
N VAL A 14 6.19 -9.16 -1.64
CA VAL A 14 5.60 -7.84 -1.85
C VAL A 14 4.10 -7.93 -1.64
N PHE A 15 3.56 -7.09 -0.78
CA PHE A 15 2.12 -6.94 -0.57
C PHE A 15 1.68 -5.56 -1.02
N ASP A 16 0.56 -5.49 -1.73
CA ASP A 16 -0.22 -4.26 -1.78
C ASP A 16 -0.89 -4.00 -0.43
N TYR A 17 -1.33 -2.75 -0.19
CA TYR A 17 -1.93 -2.38 1.09
C TYR A 17 -3.45 -2.28 1.01
N SER A 18 -3.99 -1.30 0.30
CA SER A 18 -5.43 -1.08 0.17
C SER A 18 -6.07 -2.20 -0.62
N GLY A 19 -7.16 -2.77 -0.11
CA GLY A 19 -7.81 -3.90 -0.77
C GLY A 19 -7.08 -5.25 -0.64
N THR A 20 -5.84 -5.27 -0.17
CA THR A 20 -5.02 -6.50 0.02
C THR A 20 -4.73 -6.75 1.49
N LEU A 21 -3.76 -6.05 2.09
CA LEU A 21 -3.51 -6.17 3.53
C LEU A 21 -4.62 -5.55 4.36
N SER A 22 -5.27 -4.50 3.82
CA SER A 22 -6.36 -3.78 4.45
C SER A 22 -7.62 -3.77 3.57
N PRO A 23 -8.49 -4.77 3.64
CA PRO A 23 -9.82 -4.72 3.04
C PRO A 23 -10.68 -3.58 3.60
N ASP A 24 -10.47 -3.21 4.86
CA ASP A 24 -11.19 -2.12 5.53
C ASP A 24 -10.91 -0.75 4.91
N ALA A 25 -9.72 -0.56 4.30
CA ALA A 25 -9.42 0.65 3.55
C ALA A 25 -10.40 0.86 2.39
N VAL A 26 -10.76 -0.23 1.70
CA VAL A 26 -11.75 -0.22 0.62
C VAL A 26 -13.17 -0.16 1.18
N ALA A 27 -13.45 -0.87 2.27
CA ALA A 27 -14.76 -0.83 2.93
C ALA A 27 -15.12 0.59 3.40
N PHE A 28 -14.14 1.40 3.83
CA PHE A 28 -14.32 2.81 4.16
C PHE A 28 -14.82 3.65 2.97
N ALA A 29 -14.46 3.27 1.75
CA ALA A 29 -14.83 3.96 0.51
C ALA A 29 -16.26 3.64 0.01
N ARG A 30 -17.01 2.78 0.70
CA ARG A 30 -18.41 2.48 0.37
C ARG A 30 -19.29 3.70 0.57
N ASN A 31 -20.26 3.89 -0.32
CA ASN A 31 -21.11 5.09 -0.34
C ASN A 31 -21.82 5.34 1.00
N ASP A 32 -22.35 4.30 1.64
CA ASP A 32 -23.02 4.38 2.93
C ASP A 32 -22.06 4.83 4.06
N VAL A 33 -20.84 4.32 4.05
CA VAL A 33 -19.79 4.69 5.00
C VAL A 33 -19.30 6.12 4.76
N LEU A 34 -19.02 6.48 3.50
CA LEU A 34 -18.55 7.82 3.14
C LEU A 34 -19.54 8.92 3.58
N VAL A 35 -20.86 8.73 3.33
CA VAL A 35 -21.88 9.70 3.77
C VAL A 35 -21.83 9.94 5.29
N GLU A 36 -21.68 8.87 6.05
CA GLU A 36 -21.58 8.99 7.52
C GLU A 36 -20.26 9.65 7.95
N GLU A 37 -19.16 9.29 7.32
CA GLU A 37 -17.83 9.86 7.64
C GLU A 37 -17.72 11.34 7.22
N PHE A 38 -18.37 11.77 6.12
CA PHE A 38 -18.48 13.20 5.77
C PHE A 38 -19.21 14.00 6.84
N ARG A 39 -20.29 13.44 7.40
CA ARG A 39 -21.05 14.08 8.48
C ARG A 39 -20.25 14.11 9.78
N ARG A 40 -19.66 12.97 10.15
CA ARG A 40 -18.87 12.82 11.39
C ARG A 40 -17.64 13.72 11.42
N SER A 41 -16.95 13.86 10.30
CA SER A 41 -15.77 14.72 10.18
C SER A 41 -16.10 16.20 10.08
N GLY A 42 -17.35 16.56 9.72
CA GLY A 42 -17.78 17.92 9.41
C GLY A 42 -17.56 18.34 7.95
N LEU A 43 -17.06 17.46 7.07
CA LEU A 43 -16.89 17.78 5.64
C LEU A 43 -18.24 18.09 4.95
N ALA A 44 -19.34 17.51 5.42
CA ALA A 44 -20.68 17.79 4.91
C ALA A 44 -21.05 19.29 5.01
N GLU A 45 -20.60 20.00 6.05
CA GLU A 45 -20.82 21.44 6.24
C GLU A 45 -20.14 22.30 5.14
N PHE A 46 -19.16 21.73 4.49
CA PHE A 46 -18.40 22.37 3.40
C PHE A 46 -18.86 21.92 2.00
N GLY A 47 -19.99 21.19 1.91
CA GLY A 47 -20.60 20.76 0.65
C GLY A 47 -20.11 19.40 0.15
N VAL A 48 -19.37 18.63 0.96
CA VAL A 48 -18.97 17.26 0.64
C VAL A 48 -19.96 16.32 1.33
N ALA A 49 -21.11 16.09 0.67
CA ALA A 49 -22.21 15.30 1.24
C ALA A 49 -22.56 14.05 0.41
N ALA A 50 -22.20 14.04 -0.88
CA ALA A 50 -22.50 12.96 -1.80
C ALA A 50 -21.19 12.27 -2.25
N PRO A 51 -21.12 10.92 -2.20
CA PRO A 51 -19.94 10.16 -2.63
C PRO A 51 -19.53 10.44 -4.08
N GLU A 52 -20.47 10.62 -4.99
CA GLU A 52 -20.19 10.89 -6.40
C GLU A 52 -19.41 12.21 -6.54
N ASN A 53 -19.86 13.28 -5.85
CA ASN A 53 -19.14 14.55 -5.84
C ASN A 53 -17.75 14.45 -5.21
N PHE A 54 -17.59 13.62 -4.19
CA PHE A 54 -16.30 13.36 -3.56
C PHE A 54 -15.33 12.69 -4.54
N TRP A 55 -15.77 11.66 -5.25
CA TRP A 55 -14.96 10.98 -6.24
C TRP A 55 -14.63 11.89 -7.44
N ASP A 56 -15.65 12.50 -8.05
CA ASP A 56 -15.49 13.21 -9.31
C ASP A 56 -14.77 14.55 -9.16
N ARG A 57 -14.90 15.21 -8.02
CA ARG A 57 -14.36 16.56 -7.82
C ARG A 57 -13.15 16.64 -6.91
N LEU A 58 -12.96 15.68 -6.03
CA LEU A 58 -11.89 15.74 -5.02
C LEU A 58 -10.84 14.64 -5.21
N VAL A 59 -11.24 13.37 -5.31
CA VAL A 59 -10.28 12.26 -5.33
C VAL A 59 -9.73 12.04 -6.73
N ASN A 60 -10.60 11.70 -7.71
CA ASN A 60 -10.15 11.33 -9.05
C ASN A 60 -9.31 12.42 -9.75
N PRO A 61 -9.66 13.72 -9.68
CA PRO A 61 -8.84 14.77 -10.31
C PRO A 61 -7.49 15.00 -9.63
N THR A 62 -7.37 14.73 -8.34
CA THR A 62 -6.15 14.98 -7.55
C THR A 62 -5.28 13.76 -7.36
N TRP A 63 -5.77 12.58 -7.78
CA TRP A 63 -5.10 11.30 -7.54
C TRP A 63 -3.68 11.25 -8.13
N ASP A 64 -3.51 11.71 -9.37
CA ASP A 64 -2.18 11.68 -10.02
C ASP A 64 -1.16 12.52 -9.24
N GLU A 65 -1.53 13.72 -8.82
CA GLU A 65 -0.68 14.57 -8.00
C GLU A 65 -0.48 14.00 -6.60
N GLY A 66 -1.55 13.56 -5.95
CA GLY A 66 -1.52 13.10 -4.57
C GLY A 66 -0.74 11.81 -4.38
N SER A 67 -0.84 10.88 -5.33
CA SER A 67 -0.13 9.61 -5.31
C SER A 67 1.35 9.73 -5.73
N ARG A 68 1.80 10.89 -6.21
CA ARG A 68 3.18 11.15 -6.67
C ARG A 68 3.88 12.24 -5.90
N SER A 69 3.26 12.78 -4.86
CA SER A 69 3.85 13.90 -4.13
C SER A 69 3.62 13.80 -2.62
N THR A 70 4.45 14.51 -1.89
CA THR A 70 4.36 14.59 -0.43
C THR A 70 3.34 15.62 0.06
N ILE A 71 2.47 16.14 -0.82
CA ILE A 71 1.49 17.17 -0.46
C ILE A 71 0.49 16.68 0.60
N GLY A 72 0.11 15.41 0.53
CA GLY A 72 -0.81 14.75 1.46
C GLY A 72 -2.30 14.98 1.17
N TYR A 73 -3.11 14.00 1.53
CA TYR A 73 -4.54 13.92 1.25
C TYR A 73 -5.32 15.08 1.89
N ARG A 74 -5.03 15.37 3.17
CA ARG A 74 -5.67 16.49 3.88
C ARG A 74 -5.50 17.81 3.14
N ARG A 75 -4.28 18.12 2.69
CA ARG A 75 -4.01 19.39 1.99
C ARG A 75 -4.72 19.46 0.65
N LEU A 76 -4.78 18.35 -0.07
CA LEU A 76 -5.52 18.28 -1.34
C LEU A 76 -7.02 18.55 -1.11
N LEU A 77 -7.64 17.89 -0.13
CA LEU A 77 -9.04 18.14 0.21
C LEU A 77 -9.30 19.62 0.54
N VAL A 78 -8.48 20.21 1.40
CA VAL A 78 -8.62 21.63 1.77
C VAL A 78 -8.47 22.53 0.55
N ARG A 79 -7.50 22.28 -0.32
CA ARG A 79 -7.26 23.06 -1.54
C ARG A 79 -8.46 23.01 -2.48
N GLU A 80 -8.93 21.81 -2.82
CA GLU A 80 -10.01 21.63 -3.78
C GLU A 80 -11.35 22.18 -3.26
N ILE A 81 -11.69 21.91 -2.01
CA ILE A 81 -12.94 22.40 -1.42
C ILE A 81 -12.93 23.95 -1.35
N SER A 82 -11.80 24.55 -1.02
CA SER A 82 -11.70 26.01 -0.89
C SER A 82 -11.34 26.75 -2.18
N ALA A 83 -11.11 26.06 -3.28
CA ALA A 83 -10.62 26.66 -4.53
C ALA A 83 -11.47 27.86 -5.01
N ALA A 84 -12.79 27.71 -4.99
CA ALA A 84 -13.75 28.73 -5.44
C ALA A 84 -14.17 29.74 -4.34
N TRP A 85 -13.56 29.70 -3.15
CA TRP A 85 -13.96 30.60 -2.04
C TRP A 85 -13.36 31.99 -2.21
N SER A 86 -14.12 33.02 -1.80
CA SER A 86 -13.61 34.37 -1.66
C SER A 86 -12.50 34.46 -0.59
N ALA A 87 -11.67 35.50 -0.64
CA ALA A 87 -10.62 35.73 0.35
C ALA A 87 -11.19 35.85 1.78
N GLU A 88 -12.34 36.53 1.92
CA GLU A 88 -13.04 36.67 3.21
C GLU A 88 -13.49 35.32 3.75
N ARG A 89 -14.13 34.48 2.94
CA ARG A 89 -14.53 33.13 3.34
C ARG A 89 -13.33 32.26 3.68
N LYS A 90 -12.22 32.37 2.93
CA LYS A 90 -10.99 31.65 3.27
C LYS A 90 -10.47 32.05 4.66
N SER A 91 -10.42 33.34 4.96
CA SER A 91 -9.91 33.79 6.26
C SER A 91 -10.71 33.29 7.45
N THR A 92 -12.02 33.12 7.30
CA THR A 92 -12.93 32.71 8.38
C THR A 92 -13.16 31.21 8.46
N ALA A 93 -13.30 30.52 7.33
CA ALA A 93 -13.72 29.11 7.29
C ALA A 93 -12.57 28.10 7.07
N LEU A 94 -11.40 28.52 6.58
CA LEU A 94 -10.29 27.60 6.29
C LEU A 94 -9.83 26.80 7.53
N PRO A 95 -9.71 27.37 8.74
CA PRO A 95 -9.31 26.60 9.91
C PRO A 95 -10.32 25.52 10.29
N ALA A 96 -11.62 25.75 10.07
CA ALA A 96 -12.65 24.74 10.33
C ALA A 96 -12.64 23.63 9.26
N LEU A 97 -12.48 23.99 7.98
CA LEU A 97 -12.31 23.03 6.90
C LEU A 97 -11.07 22.16 7.12
N ASP A 98 -9.95 22.75 7.50
CA ASP A 98 -8.70 22.01 7.76
C ASP A 98 -8.87 20.99 8.89
N ARG A 99 -9.60 21.34 9.95
CA ARG A 99 -9.96 20.38 11.02
C ARG A 99 -10.84 19.26 10.51
N ALA A 100 -11.86 19.57 9.71
CA ALA A 100 -12.76 18.58 9.13
C ALA A 100 -12.02 17.60 8.19
N ALA A 101 -11.17 18.12 7.30
CA ALA A 101 -10.34 17.32 6.43
C ALA A 101 -9.35 16.45 7.23
N SER A 102 -8.74 17.00 8.28
CA SER A 102 -7.85 16.25 9.17
C SER A 102 -8.59 15.12 9.89
N ALA A 103 -9.81 15.37 10.41
CA ALA A 103 -10.61 14.36 11.06
C ALA A 103 -10.98 13.22 10.11
N PHE A 104 -11.41 13.55 8.88
CA PHE A 104 -11.75 12.58 7.86
C PHE A 104 -10.54 11.69 7.49
N VAL A 105 -9.40 12.30 7.14
CA VAL A 105 -8.20 11.56 6.74
C VAL A 105 -7.65 10.72 7.89
N THR A 106 -7.64 11.25 9.11
CA THR A 106 -7.23 10.50 10.31
C THR A 106 -8.11 9.28 10.51
N ARG A 107 -9.42 9.43 10.38
CA ARG A 107 -10.38 8.34 10.53
C ARG A 107 -10.19 7.27 9.46
N TYR A 108 -10.04 7.67 8.19
CA TYR A 108 -9.71 6.77 7.09
C TYR A 108 -8.47 5.93 7.40
N LEU A 109 -7.37 6.57 7.76
CA LEU A 109 -6.10 5.90 8.04
C LEU A 109 -6.18 4.98 9.28
N GLN A 110 -6.96 5.37 10.30
CA GLN A 110 -7.20 4.51 11.47
C GLN A 110 -8.04 3.28 11.15
N CYS A 111 -9.03 3.40 10.26
CA CYS A 111 -9.83 2.29 9.80
C CYS A 111 -9.08 1.36 8.82
N SER A 112 -8.00 1.84 8.20
CA SER A 112 -7.21 1.08 7.24
C SER A 112 -6.22 0.12 7.94
N GLY A 113 -6.68 -0.63 8.97
CA GLY A 113 -5.87 -1.62 9.68
C GLY A 113 -5.53 -2.84 8.83
N ILE A 114 -4.48 -3.56 9.24
CA ILE A 114 -4.12 -4.84 8.61
C ILE A 114 -5.12 -5.91 9.10
N ASP A 115 -5.75 -6.62 8.15
CA ASP A 115 -6.71 -7.69 8.49
C ASP A 115 -6.04 -8.78 9.35
N PRO A 116 -6.68 -9.19 10.46
CA PRO A 116 -6.13 -10.20 11.36
C PRO A 116 -5.75 -11.53 10.70
N SER A 117 -6.39 -11.91 9.60
CA SER A 117 -6.06 -13.13 8.85
C SER A 117 -4.63 -13.14 8.33
N TRP A 118 -4.03 -11.96 8.06
CA TRP A 118 -2.65 -11.82 7.62
C TRP A 118 -1.62 -11.98 8.74
N HIS A 119 -1.99 -11.75 10.02
CA HIS A 119 -1.03 -11.65 11.11
C HIS A 119 -0.10 -12.87 11.25
N PRO A 120 -0.59 -14.15 11.17
CA PRO A 120 0.27 -15.32 11.29
C PRO A 120 1.33 -15.38 10.17
N LEU A 121 0.91 -15.10 8.91
CA LEU A 121 1.82 -15.11 7.78
C LEU A 121 2.87 -13.99 7.90
N LEU A 122 2.43 -12.75 8.17
CA LEU A 122 3.32 -11.61 8.32
C LEU A 122 4.36 -11.83 9.42
N ARG A 123 3.95 -12.42 10.55
CA ARG A 123 4.87 -12.78 11.64
C ARG A 123 5.90 -13.80 11.17
N ALA A 124 5.46 -14.89 10.53
CA ALA A 124 6.37 -15.92 10.01
C ALA A 124 7.39 -15.35 9.00
N LEU A 125 6.95 -14.45 8.12
CA LEU A 125 7.82 -13.77 7.17
C LEU A 125 8.82 -12.82 7.85
N TYR A 126 8.33 -12.02 8.81
CA TYR A 126 9.14 -11.05 9.54
C TYR A 126 10.27 -11.70 10.35
N ASP A 127 9.97 -12.84 10.98
CA ASP A 127 10.93 -13.57 11.81
C ASP A 127 11.92 -14.41 10.96
N HIS A 128 11.62 -14.68 9.69
CA HIS A 128 12.48 -15.51 8.85
C HIS A 128 13.73 -14.75 8.37
N PRO A 129 14.97 -15.24 8.65
CA PRO A 129 16.21 -14.50 8.41
C PRO A 129 16.51 -14.20 6.94
N ARG A 130 15.99 -14.99 6.01
CA ARG A 130 16.23 -14.88 4.56
C ARG A 130 15.03 -14.31 3.79
N VAL A 131 14.09 -13.66 4.48
CA VAL A 131 12.91 -13.04 3.87
C VAL A 131 12.93 -11.53 4.09
N VAL A 132 12.55 -10.77 3.09
CA VAL A 132 12.23 -9.35 3.18
C VAL A 132 10.80 -9.14 2.71
N VAL A 133 10.04 -8.42 3.51
CA VAL A 133 8.68 -8.02 3.19
C VAL A 133 8.70 -6.58 2.69
N VAL A 134 8.01 -6.32 1.57
CA VAL A 134 7.81 -4.98 1.03
C VAL A 134 6.31 -4.71 0.94
N VAL A 135 5.84 -3.67 1.56
CA VAL A 135 4.49 -3.13 1.29
C VAL A 135 4.64 -2.10 0.17
N ALA A 136 4.12 -2.43 -1.01
CA ALA A 136 4.16 -1.58 -2.20
C ALA A 136 2.76 -1.03 -2.47
N THR A 137 2.56 0.27 -2.30
CA THR A 137 1.24 0.89 -2.41
C THR A 137 1.27 2.19 -3.21
N ASP A 138 0.23 2.39 -4.01
CA ASP A 138 -0.09 3.70 -4.57
C ASP A 138 -1.03 4.40 -3.58
N HIS A 139 -0.52 5.43 -2.91
CA HIS A 139 -1.28 6.09 -1.85
C HIS A 139 -0.80 7.54 -1.63
N TYR A 140 -1.59 8.31 -0.88
CA TYR A 140 -1.18 9.63 -0.39
C TYR A 140 -0.05 9.54 0.65
N ALA A 141 0.65 10.64 0.88
CA ALA A 141 1.85 10.68 1.72
C ALA A 141 1.64 10.22 3.17
N GLU A 142 0.47 10.48 3.75
CA GLU A 142 0.16 10.08 5.13
C GLU A 142 0.13 8.56 5.34
N ALA A 143 -0.09 7.78 4.27
CA ALA A 143 -0.21 6.32 4.37
C ALA A 143 1.06 5.66 4.91
N THR A 144 2.25 6.14 4.55
CA THR A 144 3.51 5.56 5.03
C THR A 144 3.59 5.55 6.56
N THR A 145 3.19 6.66 7.21
CA THR A 145 3.17 6.74 8.67
C THR A 145 2.08 5.84 9.27
N ALA A 146 0.89 5.80 8.68
CA ALA A 146 -0.20 4.96 9.15
C ALA A 146 0.12 3.47 9.03
N ILE A 147 0.63 3.03 7.87
CA ILE A 147 1.05 1.64 7.64
C ILE A 147 2.13 1.23 8.66
N ARG A 148 3.13 2.10 8.90
CA ARG A 148 4.15 1.85 9.92
C ARG A 148 3.54 1.67 11.31
N MET A 149 2.58 2.52 11.69
CA MET A 149 1.89 2.40 12.99
C MET A 149 1.12 1.08 13.10
N HIS A 150 0.45 0.64 12.04
CA HIS A 150 -0.26 -0.65 12.05
C HIS A 150 0.71 -1.83 12.24
N PHE A 151 1.88 -1.82 11.60
CA PHE A 151 2.92 -2.83 11.86
C PHE A 151 3.53 -2.72 13.26
N ASP A 152 3.74 -1.51 13.77
CA ASP A 152 4.22 -1.30 15.15
C ASP A 152 3.25 -1.90 16.19
N LEU A 153 1.92 -1.81 15.97
CA LEU A 153 0.91 -2.46 16.81
C LEU A 153 1.04 -3.99 16.81
N LEU A 154 1.53 -4.57 15.72
CA LEU A 154 1.83 -5.99 15.62
C LEU A 154 3.23 -6.35 16.16
N GLY A 155 3.97 -5.39 16.71
CA GLY A 155 5.36 -5.57 17.17
C GLY A 155 6.35 -5.79 16.04
N MET A 156 6.05 -5.35 14.82
CA MET A 156 6.94 -5.47 13.65
C MET A 156 7.45 -4.08 13.25
N LYS A 157 8.77 -3.91 13.23
CA LYS A 157 9.40 -2.64 12.83
C LYS A 157 9.47 -2.52 11.32
N ALA A 158 8.87 -1.45 10.78
CA ALA A 158 8.90 -1.12 9.36
C ALA A 158 9.69 0.17 9.11
N ALA A 159 10.41 0.23 7.98
CA ALA A 159 11.03 1.46 7.48
C ALA A 159 10.44 1.85 6.14
N SER A 160 10.36 3.16 5.84
CA SER A 160 10.11 3.59 4.47
C SER A 160 11.28 3.19 3.56
N LEU A 161 11.00 2.97 2.27
CA LEU A 161 12.05 2.63 1.31
C LEU A 161 13.16 3.69 1.27
N ASN A 162 12.80 4.98 1.36
CA ASN A 162 13.75 6.08 1.39
C ASN A 162 14.65 6.04 2.63
N ALA A 163 14.10 5.72 3.81
CA ALA A 163 14.88 5.55 5.03
C ALA A 163 15.84 4.35 4.95
N ALA A 164 15.38 3.26 4.34
CA ALA A 164 16.21 2.07 4.11
C ALA A 164 17.37 2.36 3.14
N ALA A 165 17.11 3.10 2.07
CA ALA A 165 18.12 3.55 1.12
C ALA A 165 19.18 4.46 1.79
N ALA A 166 18.76 5.26 2.79
CA ALA A 166 19.62 6.13 3.60
C ALA A 166 20.34 5.40 4.76
N GLY A 167 20.15 4.08 4.91
CA GLY A 167 20.87 3.25 5.89
C GLY A 167 20.04 2.71 7.05
N THR A 168 18.79 3.13 7.22
CA THR A 168 17.87 2.60 8.25
C THR A 168 17.19 1.33 7.73
N TRP A 169 17.87 0.19 7.84
CA TRP A 169 17.37 -1.08 7.30
C TRP A 169 16.49 -1.83 8.29
N HIS A 170 15.32 -2.27 7.80
CA HIS A 170 14.47 -3.26 8.44
C HIS A 170 14.08 -4.35 7.42
N ARG A 171 13.65 -5.53 7.90
CA ARG A 171 13.18 -6.62 7.03
C ARG A 171 11.78 -6.37 6.48
N LEU A 172 11.09 -5.36 6.99
CA LEU A 172 9.81 -4.88 6.49
C LEU A 172 10.00 -3.46 5.99
N LEU A 173 9.73 -3.25 4.71
CA LEU A 173 9.87 -1.99 4.02
C LEU A 173 8.53 -1.50 3.49
N ILE A 174 8.35 -0.19 3.46
CA ILE A 174 7.17 0.47 2.89
C ILE A 174 7.62 1.30 1.69
N ALA A 175 7.17 0.91 0.51
CA ALA A 175 7.34 1.61 -0.76
C ALA A 175 5.99 2.28 -1.12
N ASN A 176 5.83 3.54 -0.76
CA ASN A 176 4.66 4.33 -1.08
C ASN A 176 4.95 5.23 -2.28
N SER A 177 4.07 5.23 -3.26
CA SER A 177 4.23 6.04 -4.49
C SER A 177 4.42 7.53 -4.22
N ALA A 178 3.70 8.09 -3.22
CA ALA A 178 3.85 9.50 -2.84
C ALA A 178 5.26 9.83 -2.31
N ASP A 179 5.90 8.92 -1.59
CA ASP A 179 7.28 9.09 -1.10
C ASP A 179 8.31 8.95 -2.21
N LEU A 180 7.98 8.14 -3.23
CA LEU A 180 8.87 7.82 -4.34
C LEU A 180 8.67 8.75 -5.54
N GLY A 181 7.57 9.47 -5.62
CA GLY A 181 7.23 10.31 -6.77
C GLY A 181 6.90 9.54 -8.06
N CYS A 182 6.66 8.22 -7.96
CA CYS A 182 6.31 7.33 -9.07
C CYS A 182 5.41 6.19 -8.56
N ARG A 183 4.55 5.64 -9.45
CA ARG A 183 3.55 4.62 -9.09
C ARG A 183 3.99 3.21 -9.47
N LYS A 184 3.28 2.20 -8.95
CA LYS A 184 3.52 0.77 -9.23
C LYS A 184 3.39 0.41 -10.72
N ASP A 185 2.67 1.18 -11.50
CA ASP A 185 2.56 1.00 -12.96
C ASP A 185 3.74 1.59 -13.75
N GLU A 186 4.77 2.10 -13.07
CA GLU A 186 5.99 2.66 -13.65
C GLU A 186 7.22 1.81 -13.28
N GLU A 187 8.12 1.64 -14.26
CA GLU A 187 9.37 0.89 -14.07
C GLU A 187 10.24 1.49 -12.96
N GLU A 188 10.27 2.80 -12.85
CA GLU A 188 11.06 3.54 -11.87
C GLU A 188 10.73 3.15 -10.43
N PHE A 189 9.45 2.91 -10.11
CA PHE A 189 9.02 2.43 -8.80
C PHE A 189 9.74 1.13 -8.42
N TRP A 190 9.66 0.14 -9.30
CA TRP A 190 10.25 -1.18 -9.06
C TRP A 190 11.78 -1.17 -9.10
N ARG A 191 12.37 -0.30 -9.92
CA ARG A 191 13.81 -0.08 -9.97
C ARG A 191 14.33 0.41 -8.62
N ARG A 192 13.67 1.39 -7.99
CA ARG A 192 14.01 1.90 -6.64
C ARG A 192 13.87 0.82 -5.57
N VAL A 193 12.79 0.04 -5.63
CA VAL A 193 12.61 -1.12 -4.74
C VAL A 193 13.78 -2.09 -4.89
N ARG A 194 14.08 -2.53 -6.11
CA ARG A 194 15.19 -3.45 -6.38
C ARG A 194 16.54 -2.91 -5.93
N GLU A 195 16.87 -1.66 -6.23
CA GLU A 195 18.14 -1.05 -5.85
C GLU A 195 18.35 -1.03 -4.33
N THR A 196 17.27 -0.76 -3.58
CA THR A 196 17.32 -0.82 -2.11
C THR A 196 17.52 -2.25 -1.62
N LEU A 197 16.83 -3.23 -2.21
CA LEU A 197 16.90 -4.64 -1.82
C LEU A 197 18.23 -5.28 -2.23
N SER A 198 18.76 -5.00 -3.43
CA SER A 198 19.94 -5.67 -4.00
C SER A 198 21.21 -5.54 -3.16
N ARG A 199 21.22 -4.60 -2.23
CA ARG A 199 22.29 -4.43 -1.25
C ARG A 199 22.28 -5.50 -0.15
N ARG A 200 21.18 -6.23 0.01
CA ARG A 200 20.93 -7.13 1.14
C ARG A 200 20.41 -8.50 0.73
N ILE A 201 19.56 -8.57 -0.30
CA ILE A 201 18.89 -9.78 -0.71
C ILE A 201 18.75 -9.85 -2.24
N SER A 202 18.86 -11.07 -2.78
CA SER A 202 18.52 -11.39 -4.16
C SER A 202 17.80 -12.73 -4.18
N GLY A 203 16.91 -12.95 -5.14
CA GLY A 203 16.16 -14.21 -5.24
C GLY A 203 14.76 -13.99 -5.85
N PRO A 204 13.88 -14.98 -5.69
CA PRO A 204 12.52 -14.89 -6.20
C PRO A 204 11.71 -13.78 -5.51
N VAL A 205 10.74 -13.26 -6.26
CA VAL A 205 9.78 -12.27 -5.80
C VAL A 205 8.37 -12.88 -5.85
N VAL A 206 7.61 -12.76 -4.76
CA VAL A 206 6.18 -13.06 -4.73
C VAL A 206 5.44 -11.75 -4.54
N LEU A 207 4.53 -11.40 -5.45
CA LEU A 207 3.65 -10.24 -5.34
C LEU A 207 2.24 -10.71 -5.00
N VAL A 208 1.68 -10.14 -3.93
CA VAL A 208 0.28 -10.27 -3.52
C VAL A 208 -0.40 -8.91 -3.70
N ASP A 209 -1.35 -8.80 -4.63
CA ASP A 209 -1.95 -7.52 -5.01
C ASP A 209 -3.37 -7.77 -5.55
N ASP A 210 -4.31 -6.89 -5.23
CA ASP A 210 -5.66 -6.92 -5.82
C ASP A 210 -5.74 -6.17 -7.16
N PHE A 211 -4.71 -5.43 -7.50
CA PHE A 211 -4.63 -4.59 -8.71
C PHE A 211 -5.78 -3.58 -8.84
N GLY A 212 -6.36 -3.18 -7.70
CA GLY A 212 -7.56 -2.36 -7.61
C GLY A 212 -8.86 -3.12 -7.92
N GLY A 213 -8.82 -4.45 -7.92
CA GLY A 213 -10.00 -5.29 -8.16
C GLY A 213 -11.02 -5.25 -7.04
N ASN A 214 -10.59 -4.90 -5.85
CA ASN A 214 -11.43 -4.79 -4.66
C ASN A 214 -11.92 -3.36 -4.40
N GLU A 215 -11.43 -2.36 -5.14
CA GLU A 215 -11.77 -0.94 -4.94
C GLU A 215 -13.24 -0.61 -5.19
N ALA A 216 -13.71 0.48 -4.59
CA ALA A 216 -15.09 0.96 -4.75
C ALA A 216 -15.40 1.40 -6.19
N THR A 217 -16.65 1.26 -6.60
CA THR A 217 -17.10 1.57 -7.97
C THR A 217 -16.94 3.03 -8.38
N GLY A 218 -16.88 3.97 -7.43
CA GLY A 218 -16.65 5.40 -7.68
C GLY A 218 -15.18 5.74 -7.93
N ASP A 219 -14.27 4.88 -7.49
CA ASP A 219 -12.85 5.05 -7.71
C ASP A 219 -12.46 4.62 -9.13
N HIS A 220 -11.90 5.54 -9.89
CA HIS A 220 -11.40 5.26 -11.24
C HIS A 220 -10.24 4.25 -11.25
N TYR A 221 -9.56 4.05 -10.13
CA TYR A 221 -8.53 3.03 -9.98
C TYR A 221 -9.13 1.62 -10.03
N GLY A 222 -10.31 1.39 -9.44
CA GLY A 222 -11.00 0.10 -9.37
C GLY A 222 -11.73 -0.34 -10.64
N ARG A 223 -11.64 0.38 -11.76
CA ARG A 223 -12.31 0.00 -13.00
C ARG A 223 -11.85 -1.35 -13.53
N ARG A 224 -12.81 -2.28 -13.77
CA ARG A 224 -12.55 -3.67 -14.17
C ARG A 224 -11.70 -3.81 -15.44
N ASP A 225 -11.89 -2.90 -16.42
CA ASP A 225 -11.10 -2.88 -17.65
C ASP A 225 -9.61 -2.58 -17.38
N LYS A 226 -9.30 -1.86 -16.30
CA LYS A 226 -7.93 -1.51 -15.89
C LYS A 226 -7.26 -2.58 -15.04
N VAL A 227 -8.01 -3.35 -14.24
CA VAL A 227 -7.47 -4.35 -13.30
C VAL A 227 -6.61 -5.38 -14.05
N ALA A 228 -7.15 -6.05 -15.08
CA ALA A 228 -6.41 -7.05 -15.85
C ALA A 228 -5.23 -6.45 -16.63
N ALA A 229 -5.35 -5.21 -17.10
CA ALA A 229 -4.25 -4.50 -17.76
C ALA A 229 -3.12 -4.19 -16.77
N ARG A 230 -3.47 -3.69 -15.59
CA ARG A 230 -2.52 -3.36 -14.52
C ARG A 230 -1.79 -4.61 -14.03
N GLN A 231 -2.51 -5.72 -13.82
CA GLN A 231 -1.89 -7.00 -13.44
C GLN A 231 -0.82 -7.43 -14.46
N ARG A 232 -1.15 -7.42 -15.76
CA ARG A 232 -0.18 -7.77 -16.82
C ARG A 232 1.00 -6.82 -16.87
N GLN A 233 0.75 -5.52 -16.77
CA GLN A 233 1.79 -4.50 -16.79
C GLN A 233 2.73 -4.65 -15.59
N THR A 234 2.19 -4.78 -14.38
CA THR A 234 3.00 -4.98 -13.16
C THR A 234 3.83 -6.26 -13.24
N ALA A 235 3.25 -7.38 -13.72
CA ALA A 235 3.98 -8.62 -13.92
C ALA A 235 5.15 -8.46 -14.90
N ALA A 236 4.94 -7.76 -16.02
CA ALA A 236 5.97 -7.49 -17.01
C ALA A 236 7.10 -6.59 -16.47
N LEU A 237 6.73 -5.54 -15.68
CA LEU A 237 7.69 -4.65 -15.05
C LEU A 237 8.56 -5.38 -14.01
N LEU A 238 7.93 -6.21 -13.16
CA LEU A 238 8.67 -7.01 -12.19
C LEU A 238 9.62 -7.99 -12.88
N ALA A 239 9.17 -8.72 -13.91
CA ALA A 239 10.02 -9.62 -14.68
C ALA A 239 11.20 -8.91 -15.37
N LYS A 240 10.99 -7.65 -15.82
CA LYS A 240 12.04 -6.81 -16.39
C LYS A 240 13.04 -6.32 -15.35
N VAL A 241 12.55 -5.91 -14.18
CA VAL A 241 13.37 -5.26 -13.15
C VAL A 241 14.08 -6.28 -12.28
N PHE A 242 13.45 -7.39 -11.89
CA PHE A 242 14.03 -8.39 -11.00
C PHE A 242 14.63 -9.54 -11.84
N ALA A 243 15.86 -9.91 -11.51
CA ALA A 243 16.59 -10.96 -12.24
C ALA A 243 16.14 -12.40 -11.88
N GLY A 244 15.32 -12.55 -10.83
CA GLY A 244 14.83 -13.84 -10.34
C GLY A 244 13.41 -14.15 -10.80
N PRO A 245 12.91 -15.37 -10.50
CA PRO A 245 11.51 -15.72 -10.76
C PRO A 245 10.54 -14.78 -10.05
N VAL A 246 9.49 -14.36 -10.74
CA VAL A 246 8.40 -13.55 -10.22
C VAL A 246 7.12 -14.38 -10.20
N GLU A 247 6.48 -14.48 -9.05
CA GLU A 247 5.19 -15.13 -8.86
C GLU A 247 4.15 -14.07 -8.50
N ILE A 248 3.02 -14.07 -9.19
CA ILE A 248 1.90 -13.16 -8.94
C ILE A 248 0.78 -13.94 -8.27
N CYS A 249 0.35 -13.47 -7.10
CA CYS A 249 -0.77 -13.99 -6.33
C CYS A 249 -1.89 -12.94 -6.29
N PRO A 250 -2.86 -12.96 -7.21
CA PRO A 250 -3.98 -12.01 -7.17
C PRO A 250 -4.83 -12.21 -5.92
N PHE A 251 -5.15 -11.11 -5.22
CA PHE A 251 -6.01 -11.09 -4.05
C PHE A 251 -7.36 -10.46 -4.40
N LEU A 252 -8.25 -11.22 -5.06
CA LEU A 252 -9.52 -10.73 -5.54
C LEU A 252 -10.67 -11.27 -4.69
N LEU A 253 -11.35 -10.38 -3.96
CA LEU A 253 -12.47 -10.71 -3.11
C LEU A 253 -13.75 -10.90 -3.93
N SER A 254 -14.56 -11.87 -3.53
CA SER A 254 -15.90 -12.03 -4.09
C SER A 254 -16.85 -11.02 -3.46
N ALA A 255 -17.61 -10.31 -4.28
CA ALA A 255 -18.63 -9.38 -3.80
C ALA A 255 -19.75 -10.07 -2.97
N ALA A 256 -19.93 -11.39 -3.12
CA ALA A 256 -21.02 -12.14 -2.47
C ALA A 256 -20.69 -12.54 -1.00
N ALA A 257 -19.42 -12.67 -0.64
CA ALA A 257 -19.00 -13.07 0.71
C ALA A 257 -17.56 -12.53 0.99
N PRO A 258 -17.41 -11.22 1.21
CA PRO A 258 -16.08 -10.62 1.30
C PRO A 258 -15.28 -11.11 2.51
N GLU A 259 -15.88 -11.25 3.70
CA GLU A 259 -15.17 -11.66 4.92
C GLU A 259 -14.68 -13.11 4.87
N GLU A 260 -15.54 -14.06 4.47
CA GLU A 260 -15.14 -15.46 4.27
C GLU A 260 -14.08 -15.58 3.15
N GLY A 261 -14.18 -14.70 2.14
CA GLY A 261 -13.23 -14.60 1.05
C GLY A 261 -11.82 -14.22 1.51
N VAL A 262 -11.70 -13.27 2.44
CA VAL A 262 -10.40 -12.83 2.98
C VAL A 262 -9.67 -14.01 3.62
N HIS A 263 -10.28 -14.67 4.60
CA HIS A 263 -9.64 -15.76 5.35
C HIS A 263 -9.20 -16.92 4.44
N ARG A 264 -10.05 -17.31 3.48
CA ARG A 264 -9.75 -18.37 2.52
C ARG A 264 -8.58 -18.01 1.61
N LEU A 265 -8.61 -16.81 0.99
CA LEU A 265 -7.56 -16.35 0.08
C LEU A 265 -6.23 -16.19 0.80
N VAL A 266 -6.24 -15.64 2.03
CA VAL A 266 -5.04 -15.54 2.86
C VAL A 266 -4.44 -16.93 3.11
N GLY A 267 -5.27 -17.94 3.45
CA GLY A 267 -4.82 -19.31 3.63
C GLY A 267 -4.17 -19.91 2.38
N GLU A 268 -4.78 -19.72 1.22
CA GLU A 268 -4.24 -20.17 -0.08
C GLU A 268 -2.88 -19.53 -0.41
N ILE A 269 -2.78 -18.20 -0.20
CA ILE A 269 -1.55 -17.45 -0.43
C ILE A 269 -0.47 -17.85 0.58
N ALA A 270 -0.84 -18.00 1.86
CA ALA A 270 0.09 -18.43 2.91
C ALA A 270 0.70 -19.79 2.59
N ALA A 271 -0.08 -20.75 2.10
CA ALA A 271 0.41 -22.06 1.70
C ALA A 271 1.44 -21.97 0.54
N ARG A 272 1.19 -21.12 -0.47
CA ARG A 272 2.13 -20.87 -1.58
C ARG A 272 3.44 -20.27 -1.09
N ILE A 273 3.36 -19.23 -0.26
CA ILE A 273 4.55 -18.55 0.29
C ILE A 273 5.34 -19.50 1.19
N ALA A 274 4.66 -20.29 2.04
CA ALA A 274 5.31 -21.29 2.88
C ALA A 274 6.11 -22.32 2.07
N GLY A 275 5.58 -22.77 0.93
CA GLY A 275 6.32 -23.63 0.00
C GLY A 275 7.62 -22.97 -0.53
N ARG A 276 7.60 -21.68 -0.82
CA ARG A 276 8.82 -20.93 -1.22
C ARG A 276 9.81 -20.78 -0.06
N MET A 277 9.34 -20.52 1.14
CA MET A 277 10.19 -20.43 2.33
C MET A 277 10.88 -21.75 2.65
N ALA A 278 10.16 -22.89 2.55
CA ALA A 278 10.72 -24.21 2.74
C ALA A 278 11.87 -24.51 1.75
N ALA A 279 11.72 -24.09 0.50
CA ALA A 279 12.77 -24.24 -0.51
C ALA A 279 14.05 -23.46 -0.18
N LEU A 280 13.95 -22.33 0.55
CA LEU A 280 15.12 -21.60 1.03
C LEU A 280 15.89 -22.42 2.08
N THR A 281 15.19 -23.15 2.93
CA THR A 281 15.80 -23.90 4.05
C THR A 281 16.56 -25.15 3.55
N THR A 282 16.12 -25.73 2.43
CA THR A 282 16.71 -26.94 1.85
C THR A 282 17.90 -26.67 0.90
N ALA A 283 18.06 -25.44 0.45
CA ALA A 283 19.23 -25.08 -0.37
C ALA A 283 20.51 -25.15 0.49
N PRO A 284 21.50 -26.00 0.14
CA PRO A 284 22.75 -26.07 0.89
C PRO A 284 23.40 -24.69 0.92
N ALA A 285 23.85 -24.25 2.10
CA ALA A 285 24.73 -23.10 2.19
C ALA A 285 25.91 -23.41 1.25
N ASN A 286 26.02 -22.70 0.13
CA ASN A 286 27.15 -22.84 -0.77
C ASN A 286 28.41 -22.45 0.00
N ASP A 287 29.03 -23.44 0.60
CA ASP A 287 30.33 -23.36 1.25
C ASP A 287 31.37 -23.15 0.10
N ARG A 288 31.44 -21.91 -0.38
CA ARG A 288 32.57 -21.51 -1.22
C ARG A 288 33.71 -21.11 -0.28
N THR A 289 34.32 -22.15 0.33
CA THR A 289 35.73 -22.11 0.69
C THR A 289 36.52 -22.05 -0.61
N LEU A 290 37.04 -20.89 -0.93
CA LEU A 290 38.32 -20.69 -1.62
C LEU A 290 38.89 -19.34 -1.16
#